data_139701eb335ba6fa154f2f62d140dfce
#
_entry.id   139701eb335ba6fa154f2f62d140dfce
#
_cell.length_a   1.000
_cell.length_b   1.000
_cell.length_c   1.000
_cell.angle_alpha   90.00
_cell.angle_beta   90.00
_cell.angle_gamma   90.00
#
_symmetry.space_group_name_H-M   'P 1'
#
loop_
_entity.id
_entity.type
_entity.pdbx_description
1 polymer ?
#
loop_
_entity_poly.entity_id
_entity_poly.type
_entity_poly.pdbx_seq_one_letter_code
_entity_poly.pdbx_strand_id
1 'polypeptide(L)'
;MRGLYLLHFVLMMAAMSTAWLTTYAPSVDPEQAQIVSTAVFLCYLLLSICFYRIYNAYKIGMYRAGETFYSQTLANLLSNALTYLFACLLQQRILNCIPALTVLALQTAISGIWCLLANRIFFRLHKPMKTLVIYQNDADLEKLNEIVFFENRFEITGKLRAPESMRQILPRLHACEAVIVSGLDATLRNCVVEACIDQNVKCFFLPHIGDVIIAGAKHVQSFSIPIMETGRAVLSPEYAFIKRTMDIICSALALVVLSPFMLATAIVIKAYDHGPVLYKQVRLTKDGKRYAILNVRCMEGAGHSARNSCVIAA
;
A
#
# COMPACT_ATOMS: atom_id res chain seq x y z
N MET A 1 2.81 -4.37 22.46
CA MET A 1 2.69 -4.30 20.99
C MET A 1 3.58 -5.29 20.26
N ARG A 2 4.92 -5.30 20.48
CA ARG A 2 5.81 -6.25 19.80
C ARG A 2 5.37 -7.72 19.95
N GLY A 3 4.88 -8.12 21.13
CA GLY A 3 4.37 -9.48 21.37
C GLY A 3 3.14 -9.84 20.54
N LEU A 4 2.22 -8.89 20.30
CA LEU A 4 1.05 -9.12 19.46
C LEU A 4 1.45 -9.41 17.99
N TYR A 5 2.42 -8.66 17.47
CA TYR A 5 2.93 -8.89 16.10
C TYR A 5 3.62 -10.24 15.97
N LEU A 6 4.42 -10.61 16.97
CA LEU A 6 5.08 -11.91 16.99
C LEU A 6 4.06 -13.04 17.01
N LEU A 7 2.99 -12.93 17.82
CA LEU A 7 1.93 -13.93 17.87
C LEU A 7 1.25 -14.11 16.51
N HIS A 8 0.87 -13.01 15.85
CA HIS A 8 0.27 -13.08 14.51
C HIS A 8 1.22 -13.74 13.50
N PHE A 9 2.49 -13.33 13.51
CA PHE A 9 3.50 -13.89 12.61
C PHE A 9 3.71 -15.40 12.85
N VAL A 10 3.76 -15.83 14.11
CA VAL A 10 3.84 -17.25 14.47
C VAL A 10 2.62 -18.03 13.98
N LEU A 11 1.40 -17.47 14.08
CA LEU A 11 0.19 -18.09 13.55
C LEU A 11 0.26 -18.26 12.03
N MET A 12 0.77 -17.27 11.29
CA MET A 12 0.94 -17.37 9.84
C MET A 12 1.97 -18.44 9.46
N MET A 13 3.08 -18.49 10.18
CA MET A 13 4.11 -19.54 10.01
C MET A 13 3.54 -20.92 10.33
N ALA A 14 2.79 -21.07 11.41
CA ALA A 14 2.17 -22.34 11.80
C ALA A 14 1.18 -22.84 10.74
N ALA A 15 0.32 -21.95 10.21
CA ALA A 15 -0.62 -22.30 9.14
C ALA A 15 0.08 -22.79 7.87
N MET A 16 1.18 -22.14 7.49
CA MET A 16 1.98 -22.58 6.34
C MET A 16 2.71 -23.88 6.62
N SER A 17 3.32 -24.03 7.81
CA SER A 17 4.08 -25.21 8.21
C SER A 17 3.22 -26.44 8.28
N THR A 18 2.03 -26.36 8.87
CA THR A 18 1.09 -27.49 8.97
C THR A 18 0.69 -27.97 7.58
N ALA A 19 0.33 -27.08 6.68
CA ALA A 19 -0.04 -27.46 5.33
C ALA A 19 1.12 -28.06 4.53
N TRP A 20 2.33 -27.52 4.68
CA TRP A 20 3.52 -28.09 4.04
C TRP A 20 3.77 -29.52 4.52
N LEU A 21 3.84 -29.73 5.83
CA LEU A 21 4.15 -31.01 6.43
C LEU A 21 3.08 -32.09 6.15
N THR A 22 1.80 -31.70 6.07
CA THR A 22 0.72 -32.65 5.84
C THR A 22 0.51 -33.01 4.38
N THR A 23 0.81 -32.09 3.46
CA THR A 23 0.41 -32.25 2.05
C THR A 23 1.58 -32.41 1.11
N TYR A 24 2.62 -31.57 1.23
CA TYR A 24 3.72 -31.53 0.28
C TYR A 24 4.92 -32.35 0.73
N ALA A 25 5.26 -32.34 2.03
CA ALA A 25 6.41 -33.05 2.55
C ALA A 25 6.37 -34.56 2.30
N PRO A 26 5.18 -35.25 2.40
CA PRO A 26 5.10 -36.67 2.11
C PRO A 26 5.41 -37.05 0.64
N SER A 27 5.36 -36.06 -0.25
CA SER A 27 5.63 -36.26 -1.68
C SER A 27 7.08 -35.98 -2.08
N VAL A 28 7.93 -35.61 -1.12
CA VAL A 28 9.38 -35.37 -1.29
C VAL A 28 10.14 -36.66 -0.94
N ASP A 29 11.23 -36.93 -1.64
CA ASP A 29 12.12 -38.05 -1.32
C ASP A 29 12.58 -37.97 0.14
N PRO A 30 12.49 -39.07 0.92
CA PRO A 30 12.80 -39.06 2.35
C PRO A 30 14.20 -38.54 2.69
N GLU A 31 15.18 -38.83 1.84
CA GLU A 31 16.57 -38.34 2.01
C GLU A 31 16.71 -36.82 1.87
N GLN A 32 15.85 -36.20 1.06
CA GLN A 32 15.89 -34.76 0.80
C GLN A 32 14.79 -34.00 1.56
N ALA A 33 13.82 -34.67 2.15
CA ALA A 33 12.63 -34.07 2.75
C ALA A 33 12.96 -33.02 3.81
N GLN A 34 13.98 -33.24 4.63
CA GLN A 34 14.38 -32.30 5.66
C GLN A 34 15.01 -31.04 5.06
N ILE A 35 15.89 -31.19 4.06
CA ILE A 35 16.59 -30.06 3.40
C ILE A 35 15.57 -29.22 2.64
N VAL A 36 14.71 -29.85 1.85
CA VAL A 36 13.67 -29.18 1.06
C VAL A 36 12.69 -28.44 1.96
N SER A 37 12.21 -29.08 3.03
CA SER A 37 11.30 -28.44 3.98
C SER A 37 11.94 -27.25 4.67
N THR A 38 13.20 -27.36 5.10
CA THR A 38 13.94 -26.26 5.71
C THR A 38 14.11 -25.09 4.72
N ALA A 39 14.44 -25.39 3.47
CA ALA A 39 14.60 -24.38 2.43
C ALA A 39 13.26 -23.64 2.15
N VAL A 40 12.15 -24.35 2.08
CA VAL A 40 10.82 -23.77 1.86
C VAL A 40 10.39 -22.91 3.05
N PHE A 41 10.62 -23.37 4.29
CA PHE A 41 10.30 -22.57 5.48
C PHE A 41 11.16 -21.30 5.57
N LEU A 42 12.44 -21.39 5.25
CA LEU A 42 13.33 -20.23 5.22
C LEU A 42 12.90 -19.23 4.14
N CYS A 43 12.57 -19.72 2.95
CA CYS A 43 12.05 -18.90 1.86
C CYS A 43 10.77 -18.18 2.27
N TYR A 44 9.79 -18.89 2.82
CA TYR A 44 8.53 -18.29 3.29
C TYR A 44 8.78 -17.26 4.40
N LEU A 45 9.66 -17.55 5.36
CA LEU A 45 10.03 -16.64 6.44
C LEU A 45 10.59 -15.33 5.89
N LEU A 46 11.57 -15.41 4.98
CA LEU A 46 12.21 -14.24 4.39
C LEU A 46 11.23 -13.41 3.56
N LEU A 47 10.45 -14.07 2.71
CA LEU A 47 9.44 -13.40 1.89
C LEU A 47 8.37 -12.73 2.75
N SER A 48 7.88 -13.40 3.77
CA SER A 48 6.88 -12.86 4.69
C SER A 48 7.41 -11.62 5.42
N ILE A 49 8.61 -11.65 5.97
CA ILE A 49 9.23 -10.48 6.61
C ILE A 49 9.38 -9.33 5.61
N CYS A 50 9.81 -9.62 4.38
CA CYS A 50 10.00 -8.63 3.33
C CYS A 50 8.65 -7.95 2.96
N PHE A 51 7.65 -8.73 2.61
CA PHE A 51 6.35 -8.19 2.19
C PHE A 51 5.58 -7.52 3.32
N TYR A 52 5.63 -8.06 4.53
CA TYR A 52 5.03 -7.39 5.70
C TYR A 52 5.67 -6.03 5.98
N ARG A 53 6.97 -5.86 5.69
CA ARG A 53 7.65 -4.55 5.77
C ARG A 53 7.25 -3.63 4.61
N ILE A 54 7.25 -4.12 3.39
CA ILE A 54 6.90 -3.34 2.19
C ILE A 54 5.48 -2.77 2.32
N TYR A 55 4.50 -3.61 2.69
CA TYR A 55 3.09 -3.21 2.81
C TYR A 55 2.73 -2.61 4.17
N ASN A 56 3.68 -2.41 5.07
CA ASN A 56 3.43 -1.93 6.44
C ASN A 56 2.36 -2.73 7.20
N ALA A 57 2.22 -4.02 6.90
CA ALA A 57 1.17 -4.90 7.39
C ALA A 57 1.18 -5.13 8.91
N TYR A 58 2.23 -4.70 9.60
CA TYR A 58 2.41 -4.77 11.05
C TYR A 58 1.92 -3.54 11.81
N LYS A 59 1.57 -2.42 11.12
CA LYS A 59 1.21 -1.14 11.79
C LYS A 59 -0.26 -1.12 12.24
N ILE A 60 -0.57 -1.85 13.33
CA ILE A 60 -1.90 -1.82 13.95
C ILE A 60 -2.10 -0.51 14.70
N GLY A 61 -3.31 0.06 14.64
CA GLY A 61 -3.66 1.33 15.31
C GLY A 61 -3.16 2.59 14.61
N MET A 62 -2.39 2.48 13.53
CA MET A 62 -2.02 3.61 12.66
C MET A 62 -2.91 3.72 11.42
N TYR A 63 -3.43 2.60 10.97
CA TYR A 63 -4.31 2.48 9.81
C TYR A 63 -5.67 1.96 10.24
N ARG A 64 -6.69 2.11 9.41
CA ARG A 64 -7.99 1.47 9.62
C ARG A 64 -7.81 -0.04 9.62
N ALA A 65 -8.63 -0.75 10.40
CA ALA A 65 -8.56 -2.21 10.47
C ALA A 65 -8.65 -2.87 9.07
N GLY A 66 -9.48 -2.30 8.17
CA GLY A 66 -9.59 -2.77 6.78
C GLY A 66 -8.33 -2.57 5.96
N GLU A 67 -7.63 -1.45 6.11
CA GLU A 67 -6.36 -1.19 5.42
C GLU A 67 -5.26 -2.16 5.87
N THR A 68 -5.19 -2.40 7.18
CA THR A 68 -4.25 -3.38 7.75
C THR A 68 -4.57 -4.79 7.27
N PHE A 69 -5.85 -5.16 7.23
CA PHE A 69 -6.31 -6.45 6.69
C PHE A 69 -5.93 -6.62 5.22
N TYR A 70 -6.18 -5.60 4.39
CA TYR A 70 -5.81 -5.61 2.98
C TYR A 70 -4.29 -5.78 2.80
N SER A 71 -3.49 -5.01 3.55
CA SER A 71 -2.02 -5.10 3.52
C SER A 71 -1.52 -6.49 3.91
N GLN A 72 -2.10 -7.11 4.95
CA GLN A 72 -1.76 -8.46 5.39
C GLN A 72 -2.15 -9.51 4.36
N THR A 73 -3.34 -9.40 3.79
CA THR A 73 -3.82 -10.32 2.75
C THR A 73 -2.93 -10.29 1.51
N LEU A 74 -2.54 -9.09 1.05
CA LEU A 74 -1.65 -8.93 -0.09
C LEU A 74 -0.24 -9.48 0.20
N ALA A 75 0.30 -9.21 1.39
CA ALA A 75 1.59 -9.76 1.82
C ALA A 75 1.56 -11.29 1.86
N ASN A 76 0.50 -11.90 2.42
CA ASN A 76 0.33 -13.35 2.47
C ASN A 76 0.18 -13.95 1.06
N LEU A 77 -0.60 -13.31 0.19
CA LEU A 77 -0.79 -13.76 -1.19
C LEU A 77 0.55 -13.87 -1.92
N LEU A 78 1.36 -12.80 -1.88
CA LEU A 78 2.65 -12.76 -2.57
C LEU A 78 3.66 -13.73 -1.94
N SER A 79 3.71 -13.82 -0.60
CA SER A 79 4.59 -14.75 0.10
C SER A 79 4.26 -16.21 -0.25
N ASN A 80 2.97 -16.58 -0.22
CA ASN A 80 2.54 -17.94 -0.57
C ASN A 80 2.78 -18.26 -2.05
N ALA A 81 2.46 -17.32 -2.97
CA ALA A 81 2.65 -17.52 -4.40
C ALA A 81 4.12 -17.76 -4.75
N LEU A 82 5.03 -16.93 -4.23
CA LEU A 82 6.46 -17.09 -4.49
C LEU A 82 7.04 -18.34 -3.80
N THR A 83 6.59 -18.66 -2.59
CA THR A 83 6.99 -19.90 -1.91
C THR A 83 6.51 -21.14 -2.65
N TYR A 84 5.29 -21.12 -3.18
CA TYR A 84 4.77 -22.21 -4.02
C TYR A 84 5.60 -22.38 -5.29
N LEU A 85 5.93 -21.30 -5.99
CA LEU A 85 6.80 -21.34 -7.17
C LEU A 85 8.19 -21.90 -6.81
N PHE A 86 8.75 -21.47 -5.70
CA PHE A 86 10.04 -21.97 -5.21
C PHE A 86 9.98 -23.46 -4.89
N ALA A 87 8.92 -23.93 -4.26
CA ALA A 87 8.69 -25.36 -3.98
C ALA A 87 8.56 -26.20 -5.26
N CYS A 88 7.86 -25.68 -6.28
CA CYS A 88 7.76 -26.32 -7.59
C CYS A 88 9.14 -26.43 -8.28
N LEU A 89 9.96 -25.38 -8.19
CA LEU A 89 11.31 -25.37 -8.74
C LEU A 89 12.22 -26.41 -8.04
N LEU A 90 12.15 -26.48 -6.70
CA LEU A 90 12.95 -27.45 -5.94
C LEU A 90 12.58 -28.89 -6.28
N GLN A 91 11.29 -29.18 -6.46
CA GLN A 91 10.81 -30.52 -6.79
C GLN A 91 10.77 -30.81 -8.28
N GLN A 92 11.16 -29.87 -9.14
CA GLN A 92 11.16 -29.96 -10.61
C GLN A 92 9.81 -30.46 -11.18
N ARG A 93 8.72 -30.21 -10.50
CA ARG A 93 7.36 -30.58 -10.91
C ARG A 93 6.34 -29.56 -10.45
N ILE A 94 5.22 -29.47 -11.15
CA ILE A 94 4.11 -28.62 -10.74
C ILE A 94 3.36 -29.35 -9.60
N LEU A 95 3.35 -28.75 -8.43
CA LEU A 95 2.64 -29.25 -7.26
C LEU A 95 1.15 -28.93 -7.37
N ASN A 96 0.31 -29.69 -6.65
CA ASN A 96 -1.10 -29.34 -6.53
C ASN A 96 -1.26 -27.98 -5.85
N CYS A 97 -1.97 -27.03 -6.49
CA CYS A 97 -2.16 -25.67 -5.95
C CYS A 97 -3.29 -25.59 -4.91
N ILE A 98 -4.17 -26.59 -4.79
CA ILE A 98 -5.32 -26.56 -3.88
C ILE A 98 -4.88 -26.35 -2.43
N PRO A 99 -3.87 -27.05 -1.88
CA PRO A 99 -3.42 -26.83 -0.51
C PRO A 99 -2.84 -25.42 -0.29
N ALA A 100 -2.15 -24.87 -1.28
CA ALA A 100 -1.64 -23.49 -1.18
C ALA A 100 -2.79 -22.46 -1.12
N LEU A 101 -3.86 -22.69 -1.87
CA LEU A 101 -5.07 -21.86 -1.82
C LEU A 101 -5.83 -22.02 -0.49
N THR A 102 -5.91 -23.22 0.07
CA THR A 102 -6.52 -23.43 1.40
C THR A 102 -5.74 -22.75 2.50
N VAL A 103 -4.41 -22.77 2.46
CA VAL A 103 -3.55 -22.01 3.39
C VAL A 103 -3.81 -20.51 3.26
N LEU A 104 -3.85 -20.00 2.06
CA LEU A 104 -4.12 -18.58 1.82
C LEU A 104 -5.49 -18.18 2.37
N ALA A 105 -6.53 -18.99 2.15
CA ALA A 105 -7.86 -18.75 2.70
C ALA A 105 -7.86 -18.76 4.23
N LEU A 106 -7.18 -19.73 4.84
CA LEU A 106 -7.04 -19.83 6.29
C LEU A 106 -6.29 -18.61 6.86
N GLN A 107 -5.16 -18.23 6.26
CA GLN A 107 -4.37 -17.06 6.66
C GLN A 107 -5.17 -15.77 6.52
N THR A 108 -5.97 -15.64 5.47
CA THR A 108 -6.86 -14.49 5.27
C THR A 108 -7.92 -14.41 6.36
N ALA A 109 -8.55 -15.53 6.72
CA ALA A 109 -9.51 -15.59 7.81
C ALA A 109 -8.87 -15.24 9.18
N ILE A 110 -7.69 -15.80 9.47
CA ILE A 110 -6.92 -15.47 10.67
C ILE A 110 -6.58 -13.97 10.70
N SER A 111 -6.10 -13.41 9.58
CA SER A 111 -5.78 -11.98 9.47
C SER A 111 -7.00 -11.09 9.72
N GLY A 112 -8.17 -11.47 9.22
CA GLY A 112 -9.42 -10.73 9.45
C GLY A 112 -9.80 -10.69 10.93
N ILE A 113 -9.83 -11.83 11.59
CA ILE A 113 -10.11 -11.94 13.04
C ILE A 113 -9.05 -11.17 13.82
N TRP A 114 -7.78 -11.35 13.44
CA TRP A 114 -6.66 -10.67 14.08
C TRP A 114 -6.74 -9.16 14.01
N CYS A 115 -7.02 -8.59 12.83
CA CYS A 115 -7.12 -7.15 12.67
C CYS A 115 -8.21 -6.54 13.55
N LEU A 116 -9.35 -7.21 13.70
CA LEU A 116 -10.43 -6.76 14.58
C LEU A 116 -10.03 -6.83 16.06
N LEU A 117 -9.46 -7.96 16.48
CA LEU A 117 -9.03 -8.17 17.86
C LEU A 117 -7.87 -7.24 18.25
N ALA A 118 -6.84 -7.19 17.40
CA ALA A 118 -5.65 -6.37 17.65
C ALA A 118 -5.99 -4.88 17.71
N ASN A 119 -6.91 -4.41 16.85
CA ASN A 119 -7.38 -3.04 16.89
C ASN A 119 -8.15 -2.74 18.18
N ARG A 120 -9.05 -3.63 18.63
CA ARG A 120 -9.77 -3.49 19.91
C ARG A 120 -8.81 -3.49 21.10
N ILE A 121 -7.82 -4.38 21.10
CA ILE A 121 -6.80 -4.46 22.17
C ILE A 121 -5.95 -3.19 22.18
N PHE A 122 -5.57 -2.70 20.99
CA PHE A 122 -4.79 -1.46 20.88
C PHE A 122 -5.48 -0.29 21.54
N PHE A 123 -6.74 -0.02 21.17
CA PHE A 123 -7.47 1.12 21.73
C PHE A 123 -7.90 0.95 23.18
N ARG A 124 -7.94 -0.28 23.70
CA ARG A 124 -8.12 -0.52 25.15
C ARG A 124 -6.86 -0.25 25.96
N LEU A 125 -5.68 -0.56 25.38
CA LEU A 125 -4.39 -0.39 26.07
C LEU A 125 -3.83 1.02 25.95
N HIS A 126 -4.16 1.74 24.89
CA HIS A 126 -3.66 3.09 24.62
C HIS A 126 -4.81 4.07 24.75
N LYS A 127 -4.77 4.86 25.83
CA LYS A 127 -5.69 5.97 25.99
C LYS A 127 -5.49 6.99 24.88
N PRO A 128 -6.56 7.66 24.41
CA PRO A 128 -6.43 8.73 23.44
C PRO A 128 -5.52 9.84 23.98
N MET A 129 -4.63 10.37 23.14
CA MET A 129 -3.70 11.42 23.50
C MET A 129 -4.42 12.75 23.64
N LYS A 130 -4.21 13.45 24.75
CA LYS A 130 -4.71 14.82 24.92
C LYS A 130 -4.08 15.73 23.90
N THR A 131 -4.92 16.29 23.01
CA THR A 131 -4.46 16.94 21.79
C THR A 131 -5.00 18.36 21.67
N LEU A 132 -4.11 19.31 21.37
CA LEU A 132 -4.44 20.67 21.00
C LEU A 132 -4.50 20.76 19.47
N VAL A 133 -5.59 21.30 18.93
CA VAL A 133 -5.73 21.55 17.48
C VAL A 133 -5.47 23.02 17.20
N ILE A 134 -4.52 23.31 16.31
CA ILE A 134 -4.20 24.66 15.86
C ILE A 134 -4.55 24.74 14.37
N TYR A 135 -5.42 25.67 14.00
CA TYR A 135 -5.92 25.80 12.63
C TYR A 135 -5.98 27.27 12.19
N GLN A 136 -5.90 27.55 10.90
CA GLN A 136 -5.96 28.90 10.38
C GLN A 136 -7.40 29.30 10.02
N ASN A 137 -8.10 28.45 9.28
CA ASN A 137 -9.45 28.70 8.79
C ASN A 137 -10.41 27.54 9.15
N ASP A 138 -11.70 27.83 9.16
CA ASP A 138 -12.72 26.82 9.47
C ASP A 138 -12.73 25.68 8.42
N ALA A 139 -12.39 25.96 7.16
CA ALA A 139 -12.20 24.94 6.13
C ALA A 139 -11.03 23.96 6.45
N ASP A 140 -9.98 24.42 7.13
CA ASP A 140 -8.89 23.54 7.56
C ASP A 140 -9.28 22.69 8.75
N LEU A 141 -10.20 23.17 9.58
CA LEU A 141 -10.80 22.40 10.67
C LEU A 141 -11.74 21.32 10.12
N GLU A 142 -12.51 21.61 9.07
CA GLU A 142 -13.36 20.61 8.41
C GLU A 142 -12.54 19.48 7.81
N LYS A 143 -11.44 19.80 7.12
CA LYS A 143 -10.50 18.77 6.61
C LYS A 143 -10.00 17.83 7.71
N LEU A 144 -9.76 18.36 8.91
CA LEU A 144 -9.37 17.55 10.06
C LEU A 144 -10.50 16.63 10.54
N ASN A 145 -11.74 17.11 10.50
CA ASN A 145 -12.91 16.31 10.87
C ASN A 145 -13.21 15.19 9.87
N GLU A 146 -12.89 15.39 8.58
CA GLU A 146 -12.98 14.33 7.55
C GLU A 146 -12.01 13.19 7.79
N ILE A 147 -10.90 13.46 8.49
CA ILE A 147 -9.94 12.43 8.87
C ILE A 147 -10.48 11.67 10.09
N VAL A 148 -11.56 10.92 9.89
CA VAL A 148 -12.25 10.04 10.88
C VAL A 148 -11.29 9.15 11.69
N PHE A 149 -10.06 9.01 11.22
CA PHE A 149 -9.00 8.26 11.88
C PHE A 149 -8.53 8.88 13.20
N PHE A 150 -8.78 10.18 13.42
CA PHE A 150 -8.31 10.87 14.62
C PHE A 150 -9.21 10.66 15.84
N GLU A 151 -10.49 10.37 15.67
CA GLU A 151 -11.47 10.33 16.78
C GLU A 151 -11.11 9.33 17.89
N ASN A 152 -10.56 8.18 17.54
CA ASN A 152 -10.21 7.15 18.54
C ASN A 152 -8.79 7.29 19.13
N ARG A 153 -7.97 8.17 18.54
CA ARG A 153 -6.56 8.29 18.90
C ARG A 153 -6.25 9.59 19.61
N PHE A 154 -7.05 10.61 19.38
CA PHE A 154 -6.83 11.95 19.89
C PHE A 154 -8.06 12.43 20.66
N GLU A 155 -7.85 12.83 21.91
CA GLU A 155 -8.81 13.54 22.73
C GLU A 155 -8.56 15.04 22.55
N ILE A 156 -9.42 15.72 21.79
CA ILE A 156 -9.27 17.16 21.54
C ILE A 156 -9.58 17.92 22.82
N THR A 157 -8.55 18.40 23.50
CA THR A 157 -8.66 19.19 24.73
C THR A 157 -8.84 20.68 24.47
N GLY A 158 -8.50 21.14 23.28
CA GLY A 158 -8.66 22.54 22.89
C GLY A 158 -8.49 22.78 21.40
N LYS A 159 -9.11 23.82 20.93
CA LYS A 159 -8.97 24.32 19.55
C LYS A 159 -8.47 25.76 19.63
N LEU A 160 -7.43 26.09 18.86
CA LEU A 160 -6.82 27.40 18.79
C LEU A 160 -6.78 27.86 17.33
N ARG A 161 -7.43 28.97 17.03
CA ARG A 161 -7.34 29.59 15.73
C ARG A 161 -6.02 30.35 15.62
N ALA A 162 -5.36 30.31 14.48
CA ALA A 162 -4.04 30.86 14.19
C ALA A 162 -3.56 31.94 15.19
N PRO A 163 -2.70 31.56 16.13
CA PRO A 163 -2.28 32.48 17.19
C PRO A 163 -1.37 33.58 16.60
N GLU A 164 -1.57 34.80 17.04
CA GLU A 164 -0.72 35.92 16.65
C GLU A 164 0.71 35.81 17.23
N SER A 165 0.87 35.05 18.31
CA SER A 165 2.19 34.86 18.94
C SER A 165 2.32 33.50 19.61
N MET A 166 3.57 33.02 19.70
CA MET A 166 3.93 31.77 20.40
C MET A 166 3.59 31.80 21.91
N ARG A 167 3.47 32.99 22.49
CA ARG A 167 3.10 33.16 23.92
C ARG A 167 1.73 32.57 24.25
N GLN A 168 0.83 32.46 23.26
CA GLN A 168 -0.50 31.85 23.44
C GLN A 168 -0.46 30.32 23.40
N ILE A 169 0.53 29.76 22.69
CA ILE A 169 0.68 28.33 22.47
C ILE A 169 1.45 27.67 23.62
N LEU A 170 2.59 28.25 24.01
CA LEU A 170 3.52 27.68 24.98
C LEU A 170 2.86 27.17 26.27
N PRO A 171 1.98 27.94 26.97
CA PRO A 171 1.36 27.47 28.20
C PRO A 171 0.43 26.24 27.98
N ARG A 172 -0.17 26.12 26.77
CA ARG A 172 -1.10 25.06 26.45
C ARG A 172 -0.39 23.77 26.01
N LEU A 173 0.86 23.87 25.52
CA LEU A 173 1.66 22.71 25.16
C LEU A 173 1.96 21.82 26.36
N HIS A 174 2.23 22.39 27.52
CA HIS A 174 2.50 21.62 28.75
C HIS A 174 1.33 20.74 29.22
N ALA A 175 0.09 21.08 28.81
CA ALA A 175 -1.11 20.32 29.15
C ALA A 175 -1.48 19.24 28.10
N CYS A 176 -0.73 19.17 27.00
CA CYS A 176 -1.04 18.31 25.85
C CYS A 176 0.05 17.29 25.62
N GLU A 177 -0.34 16.10 25.11
CA GLU A 177 0.57 15.04 24.66
C GLU A 177 0.86 15.13 23.17
N ALA A 178 -0.05 15.78 22.44
CA ALA A 178 0.04 15.95 21.00
C ALA A 178 -0.53 17.31 20.56
N VAL A 179 -0.04 17.80 19.43
CA VAL A 179 -0.56 18.98 18.73
C VAL A 179 -0.85 18.61 17.29
N ILE A 180 -1.99 19.02 16.78
CA ILE A 180 -2.36 18.89 15.37
C ILE A 180 -2.42 20.28 14.77
N VAL A 181 -1.66 20.49 13.68
CA VAL A 181 -1.54 21.77 13.00
C VAL A 181 -2.12 21.66 11.59
N SER A 182 -3.02 22.57 11.21
CA SER A 182 -3.60 22.62 9.89
C SER A 182 -3.65 24.03 9.34
N GLY A 183 -3.20 24.24 8.12
CA GLY A 183 -3.34 25.50 7.38
C GLY A 183 -2.43 26.64 7.83
N LEU A 184 -1.53 26.46 8.81
CA LEU A 184 -0.63 27.51 9.26
C LEU A 184 0.43 27.85 8.21
N ASP A 185 0.81 29.11 8.17
CA ASP A 185 1.98 29.56 7.40
C ASP A 185 3.25 28.83 7.83
N ALA A 186 4.19 28.64 6.90
CA ALA A 186 5.41 27.87 7.10
C ALA A 186 6.24 28.36 8.28
N THR A 187 6.34 29.67 8.48
CA THR A 187 7.12 30.28 9.56
C THR A 187 6.53 29.94 10.93
N LEU A 188 5.24 30.18 11.11
CA LEU A 188 4.55 29.89 12.37
C LEU A 188 4.51 28.38 12.65
N ARG A 189 4.28 27.58 11.61
CA ARG A 189 4.30 26.11 11.71
C ARG A 189 5.66 25.61 12.22
N ASN A 190 6.76 26.09 11.64
CA ASN A 190 8.11 25.70 12.07
C ASN A 190 8.37 26.08 13.53
N CYS A 191 7.99 27.28 13.97
CA CYS A 191 8.08 27.66 15.37
C CYS A 191 7.26 26.76 16.31
N VAL A 192 6.07 26.33 15.86
CA VAL A 192 5.24 25.39 16.64
C VAL A 192 5.90 24.02 16.71
N VAL A 193 6.48 23.53 15.60
CA VAL A 193 7.19 22.25 15.58
C VAL A 193 8.41 22.28 16.49
N GLU A 194 9.22 23.33 16.46
CA GLU A 194 10.37 23.52 17.37
C GLU A 194 9.92 23.50 18.82
N ALA A 195 8.92 24.28 19.17
CA ALA A 195 8.40 24.30 20.54
C ALA A 195 7.83 22.94 21.00
N CYS A 196 7.22 22.19 20.10
CA CYS A 196 6.76 20.83 20.39
C CYS A 196 7.94 19.88 20.64
N ILE A 197 9.02 19.99 19.86
CA ILE A 197 10.24 19.19 20.04
C ILE A 197 10.87 19.50 21.39
N ASP A 198 11.03 20.78 21.73
CA ASP A 198 11.64 21.23 23.00
C ASP A 198 10.85 20.73 24.21
N GLN A 199 9.54 20.63 24.11
CA GLN A 199 8.66 20.17 25.21
C GLN A 199 8.33 18.67 25.12
N ASN A 200 8.95 17.92 24.19
CA ASN A 200 8.68 16.49 23.96
C ASN A 200 7.20 16.18 23.68
N VAL A 201 6.48 17.09 23.02
CA VAL A 201 5.10 16.95 22.56
C VAL A 201 5.09 16.46 21.11
N LYS A 202 4.23 15.50 20.79
CA LYS A 202 4.11 15.00 19.42
C LYS A 202 3.41 16.02 18.53
N CYS A 203 4.03 16.43 17.44
CA CYS A 203 3.43 17.33 16.46
C CYS A 203 2.97 16.57 15.22
N PHE A 204 1.70 16.74 14.84
CA PHE A 204 1.12 16.24 13.60
C PHE A 204 0.70 17.44 12.76
N PHE A 205 1.05 17.46 11.49
CA PHE A 205 0.63 18.55 10.60
C PHE A 205 0.20 18.03 9.23
N LEU A 206 -0.77 18.71 8.64
CA LEU A 206 -1.15 18.45 7.26
C LEU A 206 -0.09 19.09 6.36
N PRO A 207 0.62 18.29 5.53
CA PRO A 207 1.66 18.83 4.68
C PRO A 207 1.05 19.67 3.55
N HIS A 208 1.71 20.79 3.22
CA HIS A 208 1.48 21.50 1.96
C HIS A 208 2.19 20.77 0.82
N ILE A 209 1.82 21.08 -0.42
CA ILE A 209 2.44 20.48 -1.61
C ILE A 209 3.97 20.67 -1.59
N GLY A 210 4.44 21.83 -1.15
CA GLY A 210 5.87 22.11 -0.99
C GLY A 210 6.57 21.18 -0.03
N ASP A 211 5.94 20.83 1.09
CA ASP A 211 6.50 19.91 2.11
C ASP A 211 6.65 18.50 1.54
N VAL A 212 5.66 18.06 0.75
CA VAL A 212 5.70 16.73 0.10
C VAL A 212 6.84 16.68 -0.93
N ILE A 213 7.04 17.76 -1.69
CA ILE A 213 8.13 17.86 -2.66
C ILE A 213 9.49 17.85 -1.95
N ILE A 214 9.63 18.60 -0.84
CA ILE A 214 10.85 18.65 -0.04
C ILE A 214 11.13 17.28 0.61
N ALA A 215 10.11 16.59 1.14
CA ALA A 215 10.26 15.27 1.73
C ALA A 215 10.75 14.22 0.71
N GLY A 216 10.44 14.39 -0.58
CA GLY A 216 10.93 13.55 -1.67
C GLY A 216 12.26 14.01 -2.28
N ALA A 217 12.84 15.10 -1.80
CA ALA A 217 14.10 15.65 -2.33
C ALA A 217 15.30 14.77 -2.00
N LYS A 218 16.30 14.74 -2.89
CA LYS A 218 17.56 14.07 -2.62
C LYS A 218 18.40 14.89 -1.65
N HIS A 219 18.87 14.24 -0.60
CA HIS A 219 19.86 14.83 0.30
C HIS A 219 21.22 14.75 -0.37
N VAL A 220 21.79 15.90 -0.73
CA VAL A 220 23.15 16.03 -1.25
C VAL A 220 24.02 16.53 -0.11
N GLN A 221 24.93 15.71 0.37
CA GLN A 221 25.93 16.15 1.35
C GLN A 221 27.06 16.89 0.62
N SER A 222 27.15 18.19 0.84
CA SER A 222 28.29 19.01 0.43
C SER A 222 29.00 19.52 1.68
N PHE A 223 30.10 18.88 2.01
CA PHE A 223 31.05 19.14 3.12
C PHE A 223 30.44 19.52 4.48
N SER A 224 29.77 20.63 4.64
CA SER A 224 29.28 21.10 5.94
C SER A 224 27.82 21.52 5.93
N ILE A 225 27.19 21.60 4.79
CA ILE A 225 25.82 22.10 4.65
C ILE A 225 24.97 21.05 3.95
N PRO A 226 23.88 20.56 4.58
CA PRO A 226 22.94 19.68 3.91
C PRO A 226 22.16 20.47 2.84
N ILE A 227 22.35 20.10 1.59
CA ILE A 227 21.63 20.70 0.45
C ILE A 227 20.53 19.72 0.03
N MET A 228 19.33 20.24 -0.19
CA MET A 228 18.21 19.46 -0.74
C MET A 228 18.05 19.79 -2.24
N GLU A 229 18.24 18.79 -3.08
CA GLU A 229 17.99 18.89 -4.52
C GLU A 229 16.56 18.47 -4.82
N THR A 230 15.75 19.40 -5.28
CA THR A 230 14.41 19.12 -5.80
C THR A 230 14.40 19.25 -7.32
N GLY A 231 13.83 18.28 -8.00
CA GLY A 231 13.72 18.31 -9.46
C GLY A 231 12.71 17.28 -9.93
N ARG A 232 12.42 17.26 -11.22
CA ARG A 232 11.67 16.14 -11.80
C ARG A 232 12.47 14.88 -11.53
N ALA A 233 11.86 13.91 -10.87
CA ALA A 233 12.47 12.60 -10.63
C ALA A 233 12.84 11.99 -11.99
N VAL A 234 14.09 12.13 -12.38
CA VAL A 234 14.65 11.41 -13.51
C VAL A 234 14.95 10.04 -13.00
N LEU A 235 14.21 9.06 -13.49
CA LEU A 235 14.45 7.64 -13.14
C LEU A 235 15.89 7.28 -13.51
N SER A 236 16.64 6.71 -12.58
CA SER A 236 17.97 6.18 -12.92
C SER A 236 17.84 5.16 -14.06
N PRO A 237 18.83 5.09 -14.97
CA PRO A 237 18.78 4.13 -16.09
C PRO A 237 18.54 2.70 -15.62
N GLU A 238 19.12 2.32 -14.49
CA GLU A 238 18.96 1.00 -13.86
C GLU A 238 17.51 0.75 -13.44
N TYR A 239 16.89 1.72 -12.77
CA TYR A 239 15.48 1.62 -12.37
C TYR A 239 14.56 1.57 -13.59
N ALA A 240 14.84 2.36 -14.63
CA ALA A 240 14.08 2.34 -15.87
C ALA A 240 14.18 0.98 -16.57
N PHE A 241 15.36 0.35 -16.55
CA PHE A 241 15.58 -1.00 -17.08
C PHE A 241 14.82 -2.06 -16.28
N ILE A 242 14.96 -2.07 -14.94
CA ILE A 242 14.23 -3.01 -14.07
C ILE A 242 12.72 -2.86 -14.25
N LYS A 243 12.23 -1.61 -14.23
CA LYS A 243 10.82 -1.32 -14.47
C LYS A 243 10.36 -1.89 -15.81
N ARG A 244 11.09 -1.63 -16.90
CA ARG A 244 10.73 -2.09 -18.24
C ARG A 244 10.68 -3.62 -18.34
N THR A 245 11.65 -4.28 -17.71
CA THR A 245 11.71 -5.74 -17.65
C THR A 245 10.50 -6.30 -16.91
N MET A 246 10.18 -5.73 -15.73
CA MET A 246 8.98 -6.12 -14.97
C MET A 246 7.70 -5.88 -15.75
N ASP A 247 7.56 -4.73 -16.40
CA ASP A 247 6.39 -4.41 -17.22
C ASP A 247 6.19 -5.44 -18.34
N ILE A 248 7.28 -5.88 -19.03
CA ILE A 248 7.24 -6.88 -20.09
C ILE A 248 6.85 -8.25 -19.54
N ILE A 249 7.46 -8.69 -18.45
CA ILE A 249 7.17 -10.00 -17.85
C ILE A 249 5.72 -10.03 -17.36
N CYS A 250 5.29 -9.03 -16.60
CA CYS A 250 3.93 -8.97 -16.10
C CYS A 250 2.88 -8.89 -17.21
N SER A 251 3.13 -8.12 -18.27
CA SER A 251 2.21 -8.02 -19.39
C SER A 251 2.13 -9.32 -20.21
N ALA A 252 3.26 -10.00 -20.40
CA ALA A 252 3.29 -11.29 -21.09
C ALA A 252 2.53 -12.36 -20.31
N LEU A 253 2.75 -12.45 -18.99
CA LEU A 253 2.00 -13.37 -18.11
C LEU A 253 0.51 -13.06 -18.11
N ALA A 254 0.15 -11.78 -18.02
CA ALA A 254 -1.25 -11.35 -18.06
C ALA A 254 -1.91 -11.73 -19.40
N LEU A 255 -1.22 -11.57 -20.52
CA LEU A 255 -1.73 -11.98 -21.84
C LEU A 255 -1.98 -13.49 -21.92
N VAL A 256 -1.05 -14.31 -21.41
CA VAL A 256 -1.22 -15.77 -21.40
C VAL A 256 -2.43 -16.17 -20.55
N VAL A 257 -2.55 -15.63 -19.34
CA VAL A 257 -3.66 -15.96 -18.41
C VAL A 257 -5.01 -15.47 -18.93
N LEU A 258 -5.05 -14.27 -19.53
CA LEU A 258 -6.29 -13.66 -20.03
C LEU A 258 -6.66 -14.10 -21.46
N SER A 259 -5.74 -14.76 -22.19
CA SER A 259 -5.97 -15.16 -23.59
C SER A 259 -7.25 -16.01 -23.80
N PRO A 260 -7.60 -17.00 -22.94
CA PRO A 260 -8.83 -17.76 -23.15
C PRO A 260 -10.08 -16.89 -22.96
N PHE A 261 -10.07 -15.94 -22.02
CA PHE A 261 -11.18 -15.01 -21.82
C PHE A 261 -11.31 -14.02 -22.97
N MET A 262 -10.19 -13.52 -23.48
CA MET A 262 -10.18 -12.66 -24.67
C MET A 262 -10.69 -13.39 -25.89
N LEU A 263 -10.32 -14.67 -26.08
CA LEU A 263 -10.81 -15.50 -27.18
C LEU A 263 -12.32 -15.73 -27.05
N ALA A 264 -12.79 -16.08 -25.86
CA ALA A 264 -14.23 -16.27 -25.63
C ALA A 264 -15.02 -14.98 -25.92
N THR A 265 -14.54 -13.82 -25.45
CA THR A 265 -15.15 -12.52 -25.76
C THR A 265 -15.13 -12.22 -27.26
N ALA A 266 -14.03 -12.50 -27.94
CA ALA A 266 -13.92 -12.33 -29.40
C ALA A 266 -14.94 -13.18 -30.17
N ILE A 267 -15.14 -14.43 -29.76
CA ILE A 267 -16.14 -15.33 -30.36
C ILE A 267 -17.55 -14.78 -30.14
N VAL A 268 -17.88 -14.33 -28.93
CA VAL A 268 -19.21 -13.76 -28.63
C VAL A 268 -19.47 -12.51 -29.47
N ILE A 269 -18.52 -11.59 -29.57
CA ILE A 269 -18.65 -10.36 -30.37
C ILE A 269 -18.85 -10.74 -31.85
N LYS A 270 -18.06 -11.71 -32.35
CA LYS A 270 -18.15 -12.14 -33.74
C LYS A 270 -19.47 -12.84 -34.08
N ALA A 271 -20.01 -13.60 -33.14
CA ALA A 271 -21.29 -14.28 -33.28
C ALA A 271 -22.49 -13.34 -33.27
N TYR A 272 -22.39 -12.26 -32.45
CA TYR A 272 -23.49 -11.31 -32.26
C TYR A 272 -23.51 -10.20 -33.32
N ASP A 273 -22.38 -9.56 -33.59
CA ASP A 273 -22.30 -8.29 -34.35
C ASP A 273 -21.62 -8.46 -35.73
N HIS A 274 -21.06 -9.63 -36.06
CA HIS A 274 -20.34 -9.97 -37.28
C HIS A 274 -19.22 -8.96 -37.67
N GLY A 275 -18.96 -7.94 -36.84
CA GLY A 275 -17.99 -6.88 -37.06
C GLY A 275 -16.56 -7.22 -36.61
N PRO A 276 -15.61 -6.28 -36.76
CA PRO A 276 -14.26 -6.45 -36.27
C PRO A 276 -14.24 -6.46 -34.75
N VAL A 277 -13.55 -7.45 -34.16
CA VAL A 277 -13.45 -7.62 -32.67
C VAL A 277 -12.63 -6.54 -32.01
N LEU A 278 -11.59 -6.06 -32.72
CA LEU A 278 -10.68 -5.03 -32.23
C LEU A 278 -10.82 -3.76 -33.06
N TYR A 279 -10.82 -2.61 -32.40
CA TYR A 279 -10.71 -1.32 -33.07
C TYR A 279 -9.48 -0.55 -32.57
N LYS A 280 -8.95 0.29 -33.46
CA LYS A 280 -7.72 1.03 -33.26
C LYS A 280 -8.06 2.47 -32.88
N GLN A 281 -7.69 2.87 -31.65
CA GLN A 281 -7.85 4.24 -31.18
C GLN A 281 -6.50 4.93 -31.10
N VAL A 282 -6.37 6.08 -31.76
CA VAL A 282 -5.14 6.89 -31.69
C VAL A 282 -5.18 7.76 -30.43
N ARG A 283 -4.14 7.68 -29.62
CA ARG A 283 -3.94 8.50 -28.43
C ARG A 283 -2.59 9.23 -28.48
N LEU A 284 -2.45 10.27 -27.67
CA LEU A 284 -1.20 11.01 -27.53
C LEU A 284 -0.46 10.56 -26.27
N THR A 285 0.85 10.39 -26.38
CA THR A 285 1.73 10.18 -25.21
C THR A 285 1.94 11.52 -24.48
N LYS A 286 2.52 11.45 -23.29
CA LYS A 286 2.96 12.62 -22.52
C LYS A 286 3.86 13.58 -23.32
N ASP A 287 4.61 13.05 -24.29
CA ASP A 287 5.54 13.84 -25.15
C ASP A 287 4.91 14.21 -26.51
N GLY A 288 3.60 14.10 -26.64
CA GLY A 288 2.86 14.48 -27.86
C GLY A 288 2.97 13.49 -29.02
N LYS A 289 3.64 12.33 -28.84
CA LYS A 289 3.73 11.31 -29.90
C LYS A 289 2.42 10.55 -29.99
N ARG A 290 1.96 10.33 -31.22
CA ARG A 290 0.76 9.52 -31.48
C ARG A 290 1.07 8.04 -31.36
N TYR A 291 0.23 7.31 -30.64
CA TYR A 291 0.28 5.86 -30.59
C TYR A 291 -1.12 5.29 -30.68
N ALA A 292 -1.25 4.05 -31.14
CA ALA A 292 -2.51 3.39 -31.33
C ALA A 292 -2.72 2.33 -30.27
N ILE A 293 -3.85 2.40 -29.59
CA ILE A 293 -4.33 1.39 -28.65
C ILE A 293 -5.32 0.50 -29.39
N LEU A 294 -5.18 -0.80 -29.20
CA LEU A 294 -6.17 -1.79 -29.63
C LEU A 294 -7.15 -2.02 -28.48
N ASN A 295 -8.40 -1.69 -28.70
CA ASN A 295 -9.49 -1.91 -27.76
C ASN A 295 -10.44 -2.99 -28.29
N VAL A 296 -11.00 -3.78 -27.36
CA VAL A 296 -12.11 -4.69 -27.71
C VAL A 296 -13.36 -3.82 -27.93
N ARG A 297 -14.10 -4.12 -28.98
CA ARG A 297 -15.34 -3.42 -29.30
C ARG A 297 -16.40 -3.78 -28.26
N CYS A 298 -16.97 -2.78 -27.60
CA CYS A 298 -18.18 -2.98 -26.81
C CYS A 298 -19.37 -3.17 -27.76
N MET A 299 -20.29 -4.05 -27.42
CA MET A 299 -21.55 -4.22 -28.14
C MET A 299 -22.35 -2.90 -28.01
N GLU A 300 -22.46 -2.15 -29.07
CA GLU A 300 -23.35 -1.01 -29.13
C GLU A 300 -24.77 -1.51 -29.39
N GLY A 301 -25.65 -1.27 -28.44
CA GLY A 301 -27.09 -1.34 -28.71
C GLY A 301 -27.41 -0.38 -29.87
N ALA A 302 -28.16 -0.85 -30.83
CA ALA A 302 -28.54 -0.14 -32.05
C ALA A 302 -28.99 1.29 -31.73
N GLY A 303 -28.21 2.27 -32.11
CA GLY A 303 -28.64 3.66 -32.17
C GLY A 303 -27.82 4.68 -31.41
N HIS A 304 -26.54 4.84 -31.74
CA HIS A 304 -25.93 6.18 -31.70
C HIS A 304 -24.78 6.27 -32.70
N SER A 305 -25.10 7.00 -33.75
CA SER A 305 -24.19 7.47 -34.80
C SER A 305 -22.91 8.03 -34.20
N ALA A 306 -21.81 7.66 -34.85
CA ALA A 306 -20.49 8.25 -34.66
C ALA A 306 -20.53 9.79 -34.67
N ARG A 307 -20.70 10.40 -33.52
CA ARG A 307 -20.40 11.81 -33.29
C ARG A 307 -19.85 11.97 -31.88
N ASN A 308 -18.71 12.63 -31.86
CA ASN A 308 -18.09 13.26 -30.68
C ASN A 308 -17.12 12.40 -29.88
N SER A 309 -15.98 12.14 -30.49
CA SER A 309 -14.74 12.19 -29.75
C SER A 309 -14.12 13.57 -29.99
N CYS A 310 -14.67 14.55 -29.40
CA CYS A 310 -13.98 15.83 -29.29
C CYS A 310 -13.86 16.22 -27.84
N VAL A 311 -12.61 16.47 -27.49
CA VAL A 311 -12.20 17.43 -26.45
C VAL A 311 -12.44 17.04 -25.01
N ILE A 312 -11.37 16.77 -24.30
CA ILE A 312 -11.00 17.72 -23.23
C ILE A 312 -9.49 17.83 -23.23
N ALA A 313 -9.02 18.97 -23.71
CA ALA A 313 -7.78 19.59 -23.30
C ALA A 313 -8.09 20.35 -22.02
N ALA A 314 -7.34 20.10 -20.97
CA ALA A 314 -6.87 21.06 -19.97
C ALA A 314 -5.90 20.35 -19.04
#